data_7912e468f8f945e7d911f80495c5e6a8
#
_entry.id   7912e468f8f945e7d911f80495c5e6a8
#
_cell.length_a   1.000
_cell.length_b   1.000
_cell.length_c   1.000
_cell.angle_alpha   90.00
_cell.angle_beta   90.00
_cell.angle_gamma   90.00
#
_symmetry.space_group_name_H-M   'P 1'
#
loop_
_entity.id
_entity.type
_entity.pdbx_description
1 polymer ?
#
loop_
_entity_poly.entity_id
_entity_poly.type
_entity_poly.pdbx_seq_one_letter_code
_entity_poly.pdbx_strand_id
1 'polypeptide(L)'
;FETLPFTSKGDLREAYPLGLQGVPDKDIVRIHSSSGTTGTPVVIPYTAKDVDDWGEMFKRCYEFAGVTNEDRVQITPGYGLWTAGIGFQNGCEKLGAMAIPMGPGNTEKQLQMMMDLKSTVLCSTSSYALLLAEEIGKRGIKDKIYLKKGVIGSERWSQKMRDRISTELGIELYDIYGLTEIYGPGIGISCHENCGMHYWDDYIYLEIIDPMTGKNLPVGEIGEIVITTLVKEGAPLIRYRTHDLSRIIPGECACGSKFPRLDIIMGRTDDMMKIKGVNVFPSQIEEILGTFEEISSEYQIRISHLDGKDTMRIYVESTGDVDFADLSRRIAEQVKSRIGFTPIVKVVEVGVLPRSMKKTARVIDERFN
;
A
#
# COMPACT_ATOMS: atom_id res chain seq x y z
N PHE A 1 -22.98 -18.15 7.25
CA PHE A 1 -22.26 -17.15 6.44
C PHE A 1 -20.97 -17.76 5.86
N GLU A 2 -20.14 -18.39 6.66
CA GLU A 2 -18.85 -19.00 6.26
C GLU A 2 -18.94 -20.08 5.16
N THR A 3 -20.13 -20.58 4.89
CA THR A 3 -20.40 -21.55 3.82
C THR A 3 -20.72 -20.91 2.45
N LEU A 4 -20.86 -19.58 2.40
CA LEU A 4 -21.06 -18.87 1.14
C LEU A 4 -19.79 -18.93 0.28
N PRO A 5 -19.92 -18.99 -1.05
CA PRO A 5 -18.77 -18.98 -1.94
C PRO A 5 -17.98 -17.67 -1.82
N PHE A 6 -16.70 -17.75 -2.15
CA PHE A 6 -15.87 -16.56 -2.26
C PHE A 6 -16.12 -15.84 -3.57
N THR A 7 -16.00 -14.52 -3.53
CA THR A 7 -15.83 -13.68 -4.73
C THR A 7 -14.34 -13.42 -4.95
N SER A 8 -13.91 -13.46 -6.19
CA SER A 8 -12.52 -13.23 -6.58
C SER A 8 -12.39 -12.09 -7.58
N LYS A 9 -11.17 -11.65 -7.83
CA LYS A 9 -10.88 -10.69 -8.90
C LYS A 9 -11.20 -11.25 -10.29
N GLY A 10 -11.16 -12.58 -10.46
CA GLY A 10 -11.60 -13.28 -11.67
C GLY A 10 -13.06 -13.01 -11.97
N ASP A 11 -13.93 -13.20 -10.98
CA ASP A 11 -15.38 -13.00 -11.13
C ASP A 11 -15.70 -11.55 -11.52
N LEU A 12 -14.99 -10.56 -10.94
CA LEU A 12 -15.14 -9.16 -11.30
C LEU A 12 -14.70 -8.86 -12.73
N ARG A 13 -13.68 -9.56 -13.24
CA ARG A 13 -13.22 -9.42 -14.63
C ARG A 13 -14.15 -10.08 -15.63
N GLU A 14 -14.69 -11.24 -15.30
CA GLU A 14 -15.71 -11.93 -16.11
C GLU A 14 -16.98 -11.11 -16.22
N ALA A 15 -17.33 -10.39 -15.16
CA ALA A 15 -18.49 -9.49 -15.13
C ALA A 15 -18.22 -8.09 -15.74
N TYR A 16 -17.10 -7.89 -16.42
CA TYR A 16 -16.77 -6.60 -17.06
C TYR A 16 -17.83 -6.19 -18.10
N PRO A 17 -18.22 -4.90 -18.21
CA PRO A 17 -17.75 -3.79 -17.35
C PRO A 17 -18.51 -3.63 -16.03
N LEU A 18 -19.81 -3.93 -15.94
CA LEU A 18 -20.67 -3.63 -14.80
C LEU A 18 -21.58 -4.80 -14.40
N GLY A 19 -21.21 -6.03 -14.74
CA GLY A 19 -22.05 -7.21 -14.53
C GLY A 19 -22.37 -7.55 -13.06
N LEU A 20 -21.62 -6.99 -12.10
CA LEU A 20 -21.91 -7.11 -10.67
C LEU A 20 -22.55 -5.84 -10.08
N GLN A 21 -23.12 -4.98 -10.91
CA GLN A 21 -23.86 -3.81 -10.48
C GLN A 21 -25.12 -4.21 -9.71
N GLY A 22 -25.26 -3.69 -8.48
CA GLY A 22 -26.36 -4.04 -7.59
C GLY A 22 -27.61 -3.15 -7.70
N VAL A 23 -27.53 -2.06 -8.47
CA VAL A 23 -28.60 -1.06 -8.62
C VAL A 23 -28.74 -0.63 -10.08
N PRO A 24 -29.88 -0.03 -10.50
CA PRO A 24 -30.05 0.48 -11.87
C PRO A 24 -29.02 1.58 -12.25
N ASP A 25 -28.69 1.70 -13.54
CA ASP A 25 -27.73 2.70 -14.06
C ASP A 25 -28.01 4.13 -13.61
N LYS A 26 -29.28 4.51 -13.51
CA LYS A 26 -29.70 5.86 -13.08
C LYS A 26 -29.29 6.22 -11.65
N ASP A 27 -28.98 5.23 -10.83
CA ASP A 27 -28.58 5.40 -9.43
C ASP A 27 -27.05 5.39 -9.27
N ILE A 28 -26.30 5.12 -10.37
CA ILE A 28 -24.86 5.18 -10.42
C ILE A 28 -24.41 6.62 -10.75
N VAL A 29 -23.64 7.21 -9.84
CA VAL A 29 -23.13 8.59 -9.99
C VAL A 29 -21.63 8.64 -10.27
N ARG A 30 -20.92 7.52 -10.07
CA ARG A 30 -19.46 7.46 -10.25
C ARG A 30 -19.02 6.04 -10.56
N ILE A 31 -17.94 5.93 -11.33
CA ILE A 31 -17.22 4.66 -11.53
C ILE A 31 -15.75 4.85 -11.18
N HIS A 32 -15.11 3.80 -10.66
CA HIS A 32 -13.67 3.68 -10.54
C HIS A 32 -13.20 2.37 -11.14
N SER A 33 -11.91 2.30 -11.47
CA SER A 33 -11.34 1.06 -11.97
C SER A 33 -9.95 0.81 -11.41
N SER A 34 -9.58 -0.48 -11.36
CA SER A 34 -8.21 -0.89 -11.10
C SER A 34 -7.31 -0.53 -12.29
N SER A 35 -5.99 -0.47 -12.08
CA SER A 35 -5.01 -0.07 -13.11
C SER A 35 -4.97 -0.99 -14.35
N GLY A 36 -5.53 -2.20 -14.26
CA GLY A 36 -5.57 -3.15 -15.37
C GLY A 36 -4.21 -3.66 -15.87
N THR A 37 -3.13 -3.49 -15.10
CA THR A 37 -1.76 -3.88 -15.50
C THR A 37 -1.61 -5.37 -15.83
N THR A 38 -2.51 -6.21 -15.36
CA THR A 38 -2.47 -7.67 -15.52
C THR A 38 -3.66 -8.22 -16.32
N GLY A 39 -4.28 -7.42 -17.19
CA GLY A 39 -5.42 -7.84 -18.03
C GLY A 39 -6.61 -6.87 -17.97
N THR A 40 -7.84 -7.38 -18.19
CA THR A 40 -9.07 -6.58 -18.14
C THR A 40 -9.18 -5.86 -16.80
N PRO A 41 -9.38 -4.52 -16.77
CA PRO A 41 -9.53 -3.79 -15.53
C PRO A 41 -10.82 -4.20 -14.81
N VAL A 42 -10.83 -4.09 -13.50
CA VAL A 42 -12.05 -4.19 -12.70
C VAL A 42 -12.69 -2.82 -12.65
N VAL A 43 -13.98 -2.73 -12.94
CA VAL A 43 -14.76 -1.49 -12.87
C VAL A 43 -15.77 -1.60 -11.74
N ILE A 44 -15.78 -0.62 -10.86
CA ILE A 44 -16.62 -0.58 -9.67
C ILE A 44 -17.54 0.65 -9.73
N PRO A 45 -18.86 0.45 -9.80
CA PRO A 45 -19.84 1.53 -9.75
C PRO A 45 -20.13 1.96 -8.31
N TYR A 46 -20.48 3.21 -8.13
CA TYR A 46 -20.84 3.84 -6.85
C TYR A 46 -22.14 4.60 -6.97
N THR A 47 -23.03 4.42 -5.99
CA THR A 47 -24.18 5.31 -5.78
C THR A 47 -23.75 6.59 -5.07
N ALA A 48 -24.66 7.57 -4.96
CA ALA A 48 -24.40 8.77 -4.18
C ALA A 48 -24.13 8.43 -2.69
N LYS A 49 -24.84 7.41 -2.15
CA LYS A 49 -24.60 6.90 -0.81
C LYS A 49 -23.21 6.28 -0.67
N ASP A 50 -22.79 5.45 -1.62
CA ASP A 50 -21.45 4.84 -1.60
C ASP A 50 -20.34 5.90 -1.59
N VAL A 51 -20.52 6.99 -2.35
CA VAL A 51 -19.57 8.11 -2.38
C VAL A 51 -19.53 8.82 -1.03
N ASP A 52 -20.69 9.03 -0.40
CA ASP A 52 -20.80 9.68 0.93
C ASP A 52 -20.20 8.81 2.04
N ASP A 53 -20.52 7.53 2.05
CA ASP A 53 -19.96 6.53 2.98
C ASP A 53 -18.44 6.47 2.88
N TRP A 54 -17.90 6.45 1.65
CA TRP A 54 -16.46 6.45 1.44
C TRP A 54 -15.80 7.75 1.93
N GLY A 55 -16.44 8.89 1.72
CA GLY A 55 -16.01 10.17 2.27
C GLY A 55 -15.97 10.14 3.80
N GLU A 56 -16.96 9.48 4.45
CA GLU A 56 -16.99 9.33 5.91
C GLU A 56 -15.85 8.43 6.42
N MET A 57 -15.60 7.30 5.78
CA MET A 57 -14.46 6.43 6.12
C MET A 57 -13.13 7.18 6.02
N PHE A 58 -12.94 7.98 4.97
CA PHE A 58 -11.73 8.78 4.81
C PHE A 58 -11.62 9.92 5.84
N LYS A 59 -12.72 10.56 6.19
CA LYS A 59 -12.75 11.54 7.27
C LYS A 59 -12.29 10.92 8.58
N ARG A 60 -12.79 9.73 8.93
CA ARG A 60 -12.33 8.97 10.09
C ARG A 60 -10.82 8.68 10.02
N CYS A 61 -10.29 8.33 8.83
CA CYS A 61 -8.85 8.17 8.66
C CYS A 61 -8.08 9.44 9.03
N TYR A 62 -8.52 10.59 8.59
CA TYR A 62 -7.88 11.86 8.95
C TYR A 62 -7.99 12.16 10.44
N GLU A 63 -9.15 11.92 11.05
CA GLU A 63 -9.35 12.09 12.49
C GLU A 63 -8.41 11.18 13.31
N PHE A 64 -8.21 9.91 12.89
CA PHE A 64 -7.26 8.99 13.51
C PHE A 64 -5.81 9.44 13.35
N ALA A 65 -5.47 10.09 12.24
CA ALA A 65 -4.19 10.74 12.04
C ALA A 65 -4.08 12.09 12.76
N GLY A 66 -5.11 12.51 13.52
CA GLY A 66 -5.14 13.78 14.20
C GLY A 66 -5.13 14.99 13.27
N VAL A 67 -5.63 14.83 12.04
CA VAL A 67 -5.84 15.92 11.09
C VAL A 67 -7.13 16.66 11.44
N THR A 68 -7.12 17.97 11.35
CA THR A 68 -8.24 18.84 11.68
C THR A 68 -8.62 19.75 10.51
N ASN A 69 -9.67 20.54 10.66
CA ASN A 69 -10.08 21.53 9.66
C ASN A 69 -9.11 22.72 9.52
N GLU A 70 -8.09 22.83 10.36
CA GLU A 70 -7.02 23.82 10.24
C GLU A 70 -5.88 23.35 9.32
N ASP A 71 -5.87 22.06 8.96
CA ASP A 71 -4.82 21.45 8.16
C ASP A 71 -4.96 21.73 6.67
N ARG A 72 -3.82 21.67 5.98
CA ARG A 72 -3.68 21.83 4.53
C ARG A 72 -3.10 20.55 3.98
N VAL A 73 -3.96 19.79 3.28
CA VAL A 73 -3.69 18.42 2.87
C VAL A 73 -3.26 18.38 1.41
N GLN A 74 -1.98 18.15 1.18
CA GLN A 74 -1.43 17.98 -0.18
C GLN A 74 -1.62 16.54 -0.64
N ILE A 75 -2.39 16.37 -1.72
CA ILE A 75 -2.81 15.06 -2.24
C ILE A 75 -2.04 14.77 -3.52
N THR A 76 -1.08 13.84 -3.46
CA THR A 76 -0.23 13.48 -4.59
C THR A 76 -0.67 12.22 -5.35
N PRO A 77 -1.49 11.30 -4.83
CA PRO A 77 -1.97 10.15 -5.60
C PRO A 77 -2.81 10.54 -6.82
N GLY A 78 -2.87 9.62 -7.80
CA GLY A 78 -3.56 9.85 -9.06
C GLY A 78 -5.06 10.03 -8.94
N TYR A 79 -5.59 10.89 -9.80
CA TYR A 79 -7.01 11.13 -10.02
C TYR A 79 -7.51 10.38 -11.27
N GLY A 80 -8.77 10.53 -11.61
CA GLY A 80 -9.42 9.87 -12.74
C GLY A 80 -10.11 8.58 -12.33
N LEU A 81 -9.97 7.52 -13.11
CA LEU A 81 -10.60 6.24 -12.80
C LEU A 81 -10.00 5.54 -11.57
N TRP A 82 -8.76 5.88 -11.21
CA TRP A 82 -8.15 5.34 -10.00
C TRP A 82 -8.72 6.00 -8.73
N THR A 83 -8.92 5.21 -7.69
CA THR A 83 -9.63 5.62 -6.48
C THR A 83 -8.86 6.59 -5.58
N ALA A 84 -7.51 6.56 -5.59
CA ALA A 84 -6.73 7.16 -4.51
C ALA A 84 -6.93 8.67 -4.37
N GLY A 85 -6.63 9.48 -5.39
CA GLY A 85 -6.67 10.94 -5.28
C GLY A 85 -8.02 11.47 -4.82
N ILE A 86 -9.10 11.01 -5.46
CA ILE A 86 -10.45 11.48 -5.16
C ILE A 86 -10.94 11.05 -3.77
N GLY A 87 -10.53 9.88 -3.29
CA GLY A 87 -10.88 9.41 -1.95
C GLY A 87 -10.27 10.31 -0.87
N PHE A 88 -8.98 10.61 -0.98
CA PHE A 88 -8.30 11.55 -0.10
C PHE A 88 -8.97 12.93 -0.10
N GLN A 89 -9.34 13.42 -1.29
CA GLN A 89 -10.01 14.72 -1.42
C GLN A 89 -11.39 14.72 -0.76
N ASN A 90 -12.23 13.73 -1.06
CA ASN A 90 -13.59 13.64 -0.48
C ASN A 90 -13.56 13.65 1.06
N GLY A 91 -12.67 12.86 1.67
CA GLY A 91 -12.54 12.83 3.13
C GLY A 91 -12.00 14.13 3.70
N CYS A 92 -11.05 14.78 3.02
CA CYS A 92 -10.49 16.06 3.41
C CYS A 92 -11.58 17.16 3.42
N GLU A 93 -12.36 17.25 2.34
CA GLU A 93 -13.47 18.21 2.21
C GLU A 93 -14.57 17.92 3.24
N LYS A 94 -14.89 16.64 3.49
CA LYS A 94 -15.88 16.24 4.51
C LYS A 94 -15.42 16.55 5.93
N LEU A 95 -14.11 16.51 6.20
CA LEU A 95 -13.51 16.95 7.47
C LEU A 95 -13.55 18.49 7.62
N GLY A 96 -13.61 19.21 6.50
CA GLY A 96 -13.53 20.67 6.46
C GLY A 96 -12.10 21.22 6.37
N ALA A 97 -11.11 20.35 6.09
CA ALA A 97 -9.72 20.75 5.87
C ALA A 97 -9.49 21.26 4.43
N MET A 98 -8.40 21.98 4.21
CA MET A 98 -8.06 22.50 2.88
C MET A 98 -7.43 21.40 2.02
N ALA A 99 -8.13 20.94 0.99
CA ALA A 99 -7.59 20.01 0.01
C ALA A 99 -6.72 20.74 -1.03
N ILE A 100 -5.51 20.22 -1.29
CA ILE A 100 -4.58 20.67 -2.35
C ILE A 100 -4.41 19.49 -3.33
N PRO A 101 -5.28 19.37 -4.35
CA PRO A 101 -5.38 18.22 -5.23
C PRO A 101 -4.34 18.23 -6.35
N MET A 102 -3.09 17.97 -6.03
CA MET A 102 -1.96 18.05 -6.96
C MET A 102 -1.94 16.91 -8.00
N GLY A 103 -2.32 15.70 -7.58
CA GLY A 103 -2.11 14.50 -8.41
C GLY A 103 -0.64 14.11 -8.52
N PRO A 104 -0.29 13.06 -9.29
CA PRO A 104 1.06 12.52 -9.38
C PRO A 104 1.98 13.30 -10.30
N GLY A 105 3.28 13.23 -10.02
CA GLY A 105 4.34 13.80 -10.87
C GLY A 105 4.58 15.29 -10.65
N ASN A 106 5.39 15.87 -11.54
CA ASN A 106 5.84 17.26 -11.48
C ASN A 106 6.38 17.66 -10.09
N THR A 107 7.43 16.95 -9.66
CA THR A 107 8.04 17.13 -8.32
C THR A 107 8.39 18.58 -8.03
N GLU A 108 8.85 19.35 -9.03
CA GLU A 108 9.14 20.78 -8.90
C GLU A 108 7.92 21.55 -8.40
N LYS A 109 6.80 21.38 -9.09
CA LYS A 109 5.55 22.06 -8.74
C LYS A 109 4.99 21.56 -7.42
N GLN A 110 5.18 20.26 -7.08
CA GLN A 110 4.80 19.72 -5.78
C GLN A 110 5.50 20.47 -4.65
N LEU A 111 6.81 20.62 -4.74
CA LEU A 111 7.61 21.33 -3.74
C LEU A 111 7.26 22.81 -3.66
N GLN A 112 7.07 23.45 -4.81
CA GLN A 112 6.66 24.85 -4.88
C GLN A 112 5.32 25.07 -4.15
N MET A 113 4.30 24.28 -4.48
CA MET A 113 2.97 24.41 -3.84
C MET A 113 3.02 24.04 -2.37
N MET A 114 3.83 23.06 -1.98
CA MET A 114 4.02 22.67 -0.59
C MET A 114 4.56 23.82 0.27
N MET A 115 5.49 24.59 -0.27
CA MET A 115 6.03 25.78 0.40
C MET A 115 5.05 26.93 0.39
N ASP A 116 4.51 27.28 -0.79
CA ASP A 116 3.64 28.46 -0.98
C ASP A 116 2.34 28.35 -0.19
N LEU A 117 1.72 27.17 -0.20
CA LEU A 117 0.48 26.88 0.52
C LEU A 117 0.72 26.37 1.95
N LYS A 118 1.98 26.21 2.38
CA LYS A 118 2.36 25.71 3.71
C LYS A 118 1.60 24.42 4.07
N SER A 119 1.69 23.42 3.20
CA SER A 119 1.03 22.13 3.41
C SER A 119 1.45 21.51 4.73
N THR A 120 0.49 21.04 5.54
CA THR A 120 0.75 20.43 6.87
C THR A 120 0.61 18.92 6.85
N VAL A 121 -0.11 18.36 5.87
CA VAL A 121 -0.34 16.93 5.70
C VAL A 121 0.02 16.53 4.27
N LEU A 122 0.77 15.43 4.13
CA LEU A 122 1.10 14.81 2.85
C LEU A 122 0.33 13.50 2.69
N CYS A 123 -0.50 13.41 1.65
CA CYS A 123 -1.07 12.13 1.19
C CYS A 123 -0.28 11.63 -0.01
N SER A 124 0.30 10.43 0.07
CA SER A 124 1.21 9.93 -0.96
C SER A 124 1.30 8.41 -0.99
N THR A 125 1.88 7.86 -2.07
CA THR A 125 2.48 6.53 -2.02
C THR A 125 3.82 6.61 -1.27
N SER A 126 4.26 5.50 -0.68
CA SER A 126 5.51 5.46 0.06
C SER A 126 6.73 5.78 -0.82
N SER A 127 6.76 5.26 -2.04
CA SER A 127 7.84 5.54 -3.00
C SER A 127 7.92 7.03 -3.36
N TYR A 128 6.78 7.69 -3.54
CA TYR A 128 6.79 9.11 -3.89
C TYR A 128 7.07 10.01 -2.69
N ALA A 129 6.62 9.63 -1.49
CA ALA A 129 6.99 10.34 -0.26
C ALA A 129 8.50 10.30 -0.02
N LEU A 130 9.15 9.14 -0.27
CA LEU A 130 10.60 9.02 -0.20
C LEU A 130 11.30 9.92 -1.24
N LEU A 131 10.82 9.92 -2.49
CA LEU A 131 11.37 10.80 -3.54
C LEU A 131 11.28 12.28 -3.13
N LEU A 132 10.14 12.70 -2.57
CA LEU A 132 9.98 14.08 -2.09
C LEU A 132 10.95 14.39 -0.93
N ALA A 133 11.15 13.45 0.00
CA ALA A 133 12.10 13.60 1.09
C ALA A 133 13.53 13.78 0.56
N GLU A 134 13.97 12.93 -0.37
CA GLU A 134 15.29 13.03 -1.03
C GLU A 134 15.47 14.37 -1.75
N GLU A 135 14.44 14.83 -2.50
CA GLU A 135 14.51 16.10 -3.23
C GLU A 135 14.52 17.32 -2.31
N ILE A 136 13.77 17.30 -1.21
CA ILE A 136 13.79 18.34 -0.18
C ILE A 136 15.18 18.43 0.47
N GLY A 137 15.78 17.28 0.78
CA GLY A 137 17.13 17.21 1.34
C GLY A 137 18.21 17.73 0.38
N LYS A 138 18.19 17.27 -0.88
CA LYS A 138 19.12 17.71 -1.93
C LYS A 138 19.08 19.22 -2.17
N ARG A 139 17.90 19.83 -2.07
CA ARG A 139 17.70 21.27 -2.28
C ARG A 139 17.95 22.11 -1.04
N GLY A 140 18.13 21.50 0.12
CA GLY A 140 18.31 22.20 1.38
C GLY A 140 17.14 23.11 1.76
N ILE A 141 15.91 22.70 1.46
CA ILE A 141 14.68 23.50 1.68
C ILE A 141 13.82 23.00 2.85
N LYS A 142 14.34 22.11 3.68
CA LYS A 142 13.59 21.52 4.80
C LYS A 142 13.00 22.57 5.74
N ASP A 143 13.70 23.65 5.98
CA ASP A 143 13.27 24.80 6.79
C ASP A 143 12.06 25.55 6.24
N LYS A 144 11.74 25.37 4.94
CA LYS A 144 10.60 25.96 4.26
C LYS A 144 9.39 25.01 4.16
N ILE A 145 9.52 23.79 4.65
CA ILE A 145 8.47 22.76 4.63
C ILE A 145 7.74 22.76 5.97
N TYR A 146 6.42 22.76 5.91
CA TYR A 146 5.53 22.84 7.08
C TYR A 146 4.82 21.52 7.38
N LEU A 147 5.18 20.44 6.70
CA LEU A 147 4.60 19.12 6.91
C LEU A 147 4.77 18.67 8.37
N LYS A 148 3.72 18.11 8.93
CA LYS A 148 3.68 17.51 10.28
C LYS A 148 3.28 16.03 10.22
N LYS A 149 2.47 15.65 9.23
CA LYS A 149 1.89 14.32 9.12
C LYS A 149 1.95 13.81 7.69
N GLY A 150 2.05 12.49 7.55
CA GLY A 150 1.94 11.78 6.28
C GLY A 150 0.90 10.67 6.39
N VAL A 151 -0.11 10.68 5.52
CA VAL A 151 -1.04 9.57 5.32
C VAL A 151 -0.60 8.82 4.07
N ILE A 152 0.08 7.70 4.29
CA ILE A 152 0.86 6.99 3.26
C ILE A 152 0.29 5.60 3.05
N GLY A 153 0.22 5.14 1.81
CA GLY A 153 -0.28 3.79 1.50
C GLY A 153 -0.16 3.41 0.04
N SER A 154 -1.03 2.51 -0.40
CA SER A 154 -1.10 1.98 -1.77
C SER A 154 0.05 1.07 -2.20
N GLU A 155 1.10 0.96 -1.43
CA GLU A 155 2.24 0.05 -1.62
C GLU A 155 2.66 -0.51 -0.27
N ARG A 156 3.23 -1.71 -0.30
CA ARG A 156 3.94 -2.23 0.86
C ARG A 156 5.26 -1.46 1.03
N TRP A 157 5.57 -1.10 2.25
CA TRP A 157 6.78 -0.38 2.63
C TRP A 157 7.40 -0.93 3.92
N SER A 158 8.71 -1.03 3.92
CA SER A 158 9.44 -1.59 5.05
C SER A 158 9.52 -0.59 6.21
N GLN A 159 9.83 -1.10 7.41
CA GLN A 159 10.10 -0.23 8.57
C GLN A 159 11.23 0.75 8.26
N LYS A 160 12.30 0.32 7.59
CA LYS A 160 13.39 1.21 7.17
C LYS A 160 12.92 2.37 6.30
N MET A 161 12.03 2.11 5.34
CA MET A 161 11.49 3.17 4.49
C MET A 161 10.61 4.12 5.31
N ARG A 162 9.81 3.59 6.23
CA ARG A 162 8.99 4.36 7.16
C ARG A 162 9.86 5.29 8.02
N ASP A 163 10.87 4.75 8.68
CA ASP A 163 11.79 5.50 9.55
C ASP A 163 12.53 6.58 8.76
N ARG A 164 12.95 6.25 7.54
CA ARG A 164 13.65 7.18 6.66
C ARG A 164 12.75 8.36 6.26
N ILE A 165 11.55 8.10 5.78
CA ILE A 165 10.59 9.16 5.39
C ILE A 165 10.26 10.04 6.59
N SER A 166 9.97 9.42 7.76
CA SER A 166 9.67 10.15 8.99
C SER A 166 10.81 11.07 9.42
N THR A 167 12.04 10.57 9.40
CA THR A 167 13.25 11.32 9.81
C THR A 167 13.59 12.43 8.82
N GLU A 168 13.61 12.12 7.52
CA GLU A 168 14.01 13.09 6.48
C GLU A 168 13.01 14.23 6.37
N LEU A 169 11.71 13.94 6.39
CA LEU A 169 10.66 14.96 6.38
C LEU A 169 10.39 15.58 7.76
N GLY A 170 10.68 14.88 8.84
CA GLY A 170 10.36 15.31 10.22
C GLY A 170 8.86 15.21 10.53
N ILE A 171 8.18 14.15 10.06
CA ILE A 171 6.72 13.99 10.15
C ILE A 171 6.32 12.70 10.84
N GLU A 172 5.12 12.70 11.43
CA GLU A 172 4.44 11.48 11.87
C GLU A 172 3.81 10.77 10.66
N LEU A 173 3.88 9.43 10.64
CA LEU A 173 3.40 8.64 9.53
C LEU A 173 2.24 7.74 9.93
N TYR A 174 1.21 7.74 9.10
CA TYR A 174 0.02 6.91 9.23
C TYR A 174 -0.14 6.05 7.99
N ASP A 175 -0.27 4.74 8.20
CA ASP A 175 -0.45 3.76 7.13
C ASP A 175 -1.93 3.61 6.83
N ILE A 176 -2.33 3.80 5.56
CA ILE A 176 -3.72 3.71 5.12
C ILE A 176 -3.92 2.50 4.21
N TYR A 177 -4.93 1.70 4.49
CA TYR A 177 -5.28 0.50 3.76
C TYR A 177 -6.56 0.64 2.95
N GLY A 178 -6.61 -0.06 1.84
CA GLY A 178 -7.80 -0.24 1.01
C GLY A 178 -7.49 -0.71 -0.39
N LEU A 179 -8.53 -1.10 -1.10
CA LEU A 179 -8.46 -1.62 -2.47
C LEU A 179 -9.65 -1.11 -3.27
N THR A 180 -9.42 -0.92 -4.58
CA THR A 180 -10.41 -0.38 -5.52
C THR A 180 -11.72 -1.16 -5.51
N GLU A 181 -11.63 -2.48 -5.37
CA GLU A 181 -12.75 -3.40 -5.43
C GLU A 181 -13.75 -3.20 -4.28
N ILE A 182 -13.28 -2.75 -3.11
CA ILE A 182 -14.15 -2.51 -1.93
C ILE A 182 -14.70 -1.08 -1.96
N TYR A 183 -13.88 -0.07 -1.66
CA TYR A 183 -14.21 1.36 -1.76
C TYR A 183 -13.04 2.17 -2.31
N GLY A 184 -11.85 1.64 -2.29
CA GLY A 184 -10.58 2.33 -2.49
C GLY A 184 -9.81 2.41 -1.17
N PRO A 185 -8.75 3.23 -1.06
CA PRO A 185 -8.09 3.48 0.20
C PRO A 185 -9.05 4.11 1.21
N GLY A 186 -8.76 3.96 2.50
CA GLY A 186 -9.56 4.54 3.58
C GLY A 186 -10.48 3.57 4.32
N ILE A 187 -10.44 2.27 4.00
CA ILE A 187 -11.17 1.26 4.78
C ILE A 187 -10.48 0.92 6.11
N GLY A 188 -9.24 1.34 6.27
CA GLY A 188 -8.49 1.24 7.53
C GLY A 188 -7.29 2.15 7.56
N ILE A 189 -6.84 2.52 8.76
CA ILE A 189 -5.69 3.39 8.99
C ILE A 189 -5.02 3.07 10.34
N SER A 190 -3.70 3.24 10.42
CA SER A 190 -2.99 3.20 11.70
C SER A 190 -3.35 4.42 12.57
N CYS A 191 -3.23 4.27 13.87
CA CYS A 191 -3.33 5.37 14.84
C CYS A 191 -1.95 5.77 15.35
N HIS A 192 -1.88 6.78 16.23
CA HIS A 192 -0.63 7.27 16.84
C HIS A 192 0.12 6.20 17.65
N GLU A 193 -0.55 5.14 18.11
CA GLU A 193 0.09 4.01 18.81
C GLU A 193 0.87 3.08 17.87
N ASN A 194 0.71 3.21 16.55
CA ASN A 194 1.38 2.39 15.52
C ASN A 194 1.28 0.87 15.77
N CYS A 195 0.17 0.40 16.33
CA CYS A 195 -0.06 -1.01 16.68
C CYS A 195 -1.09 -1.68 15.79
N GLY A 196 -0.92 -1.56 14.48
CA GLY A 196 -1.84 -2.03 13.44
C GLY A 196 -2.75 -0.93 12.90
N MET A 197 -3.68 -1.31 12.04
CA MET A 197 -4.62 -0.43 11.37
C MET A 197 -6.03 -0.70 11.87
N HIS A 198 -6.71 0.32 12.39
CA HIS A 198 -8.14 0.23 12.68
C HIS A 198 -8.92 0.19 11.37
N TYR A 199 -9.94 -0.66 11.28
CA TYR A 199 -10.83 -0.76 10.13
C TYR A 199 -12.30 -0.57 10.58
N TRP A 200 -13.14 -0.20 9.63
CA TRP A 200 -14.51 0.24 9.88
C TRP A 200 -15.48 -0.95 9.81
N ASP A 201 -15.68 -1.66 10.92
CA ASP A 201 -16.52 -2.85 11.02
C ASP A 201 -18.03 -2.55 10.93
N ASP A 202 -18.40 -1.29 10.89
CA ASP A 202 -19.75 -0.82 10.51
C ASP A 202 -19.96 -0.73 8.99
N TYR A 203 -18.88 -0.76 8.17
CA TYR A 203 -18.91 -0.73 6.71
C TYR A 203 -18.49 -2.05 6.07
N ILE A 204 -17.62 -2.78 6.72
CA ILE A 204 -17.07 -4.05 6.19
C ILE A 204 -17.03 -5.13 7.27
N TYR A 205 -17.32 -6.35 6.88
CA TYR A 205 -17.02 -7.54 7.67
C TYR A 205 -15.73 -8.18 7.15
N LEU A 206 -14.77 -8.41 8.05
CA LEU A 206 -13.45 -8.91 7.72
C LEU A 206 -13.23 -10.30 8.32
N GLU A 207 -12.78 -11.25 7.49
CA GLU A 207 -12.38 -12.59 7.85
C GLU A 207 -10.89 -12.77 7.53
N ILE A 208 -10.22 -13.62 8.30
CA ILE A 208 -8.88 -14.12 7.98
C ILE A 208 -9.00 -15.61 7.69
N ILE A 209 -8.56 -16.03 6.52
CA ILE A 209 -8.66 -17.41 6.08
C ILE A 209 -7.30 -18.04 5.79
N ASP A 210 -7.21 -19.35 5.93
CA ASP A 210 -6.12 -20.11 5.34
C ASP A 210 -6.25 -20.07 3.80
N PRO A 211 -5.25 -19.53 3.07
CA PRO A 211 -5.37 -19.31 1.63
C PRO A 211 -5.49 -20.62 0.82
N MET A 212 -5.05 -21.76 1.38
CA MET A 212 -5.06 -23.08 0.71
C MET A 212 -6.37 -23.82 0.94
N THR A 213 -6.92 -23.75 2.15
CA THR A 213 -8.13 -24.51 2.51
C THR A 213 -9.40 -23.67 2.47
N GLY A 214 -9.29 -22.34 2.47
CA GLY A 214 -10.40 -21.40 2.56
C GLY A 214 -11.11 -21.38 3.92
N LYS A 215 -10.56 -22.04 4.94
CA LYS A 215 -11.14 -22.07 6.28
C LYS A 215 -10.77 -20.83 7.08
N ASN A 216 -11.72 -20.31 7.84
CA ASN A 216 -11.46 -19.21 8.77
C ASN A 216 -10.41 -19.61 9.81
N LEU A 217 -9.50 -18.70 10.10
CA LEU A 217 -8.45 -18.82 11.10
C LEU A 217 -8.85 -18.12 12.40
N PRO A 218 -8.38 -18.59 13.55
CA PRO A 218 -8.55 -17.90 14.82
C PRO A 218 -7.95 -16.50 14.82
N VAL A 219 -8.52 -15.59 15.62
CA VAL A 219 -8.00 -14.24 15.81
C VAL A 219 -6.53 -14.30 16.27
N GLY A 220 -5.67 -13.55 15.62
CA GLY A 220 -4.24 -13.50 15.87
C GLY A 220 -3.41 -14.37 14.92
N GLU A 221 -4.00 -15.30 14.20
CA GLU A 221 -3.31 -16.09 13.18
C GLU A 221 -3.21 -15.34 11.85
N ILE A 222 -2.09 -15.55 11.14
CA ILE A 222 -1.82 -14.91 9.84
C ILE A 222 -2.50 -15.71 8.74
N GLY A 223 -3.28 -15.02 7.89
CA GLY A 223 -3.92 -15.61 6.73
C GLY A 223 -4.30 -14.56 5.70
N GLU A 224 -5.07 -14.96 4.70
CA GLU A 224 -5.58 -14.08 3.66
C GLU A 224 -6.79 -13.29 4.17
N ILE A 225 -6.78 -11.99 3.90
CA ILE A 225 -7.90 -11.10 4.19
C ILE A 225 -9.04 -11.38 3.22
N VAL A 226 -10.23 -11.60 3.76
CA VAL A 226 -11.48 -11.67 3.00
C VAL A 226 -12.42 -10.58 3.50
N ILE A 227 -13.03 -9.84 2.59
CA ILE A 227 -13.89 -8.70 2.93
C ILE A 227 -15.28 -8.88 2.35
N THR A 228 -16.29 -8.65 3.19
CA THR A 228 -17.69 -8.49 2.77
C THR A 228 -18.10 -7.03 3.02
N THR A 229 -18.66 -6.38 2.01
CA THR A 229 -19.24 -5.03 2.18
C THR A 229 -20.62 -5.14 2.84
N LEU A 230 -20.88 -4.33 3.85
CA LEU A 230 -22.13 -4.40 4.62
C LEU A 230 -23.21 -3.44 4.09
N VAL A 231 -22.80 -2.29 3.58
CA VAL A 231 -23.72 -1.20 3.24
C VAL A 231 -23.55 -0.67 1.81
N LYS A 232 -22.61 -1.21 1.04
CA LYS A 232 -22.31 -0.79 -0.33
C LYS A 232 -23.44 -1.22 -1.27
N GLU A 233 -23.93 -0.29 -2.09
CA GLU A 233 -25.08 -0.48 -2.99
C GLU A 233 -24.68 -0.73 -4.44
N GLY A 234 -23.70 0.04 -4.95
CA GLY A 234 -23.35 0.03 -6.37
C GLY A 234 -22.77 -1.30 -6.85
N ALA A 235 -21.87 -1.89 -6.06
CA ALA A 235 -21.33 -3.23 -6.28
C ALA A 235 -21.03 -3.89 -4.93
N PRO A 236 -22.03 -4.47 -4.26
CA PRO A 236 -21.81 -5.20 -3.02
C PRO A 236 -21.00 -6.47 -3.28
N LEU A 237 -20.01 -6.73 -2.45
CA LEU A 237 -19.17 -7.92 -2.53
C LEU A 237 -19.32 -8.77 -1.27
N ILE A 238 -19.49 -10.08 -1.47
CA ILE A 238 -19.61 -11.07 -0.41
C ILE A 238 -18.37 -11.95 -0.45
N ARG A 239 -17.66 -12.04 0.70
CA ARG A 239 -16.47 -12.86 0.90
C ARG A 239 -15.42 -12.68 -0.22
N TYR A 240 -15.10 -11.40 -0.53
CA TYR A 240 -14.11 -11.07 -1.56
C TYR A 240 -12.70 -11.38 -1.06
N ARG A 241 -11.99 -12.25 -1.79
CA ARG A 241 -10.59 -12.60 -1.56
C ARG A 241 -9.68 -11.49 -2.03
N THR A 242 -9.01 -10.83 -1.10
CA THR A 242 -8.12 -9.69 -1.43
C THR A 242 -6.74 -10.13 -1.91
N HIS A 243 -6.35 -11.35 -1.58
CA HIS A 243 -4.99 -11.89 -1.65
C HIS A 243 -3.99 -11.22 -0.70
N ASP A 244 -4.34 -10.20 0.05
CA ASP A 244 -3.46 -9.59 1.04
C ASP A 244 -3.37 -10.48 2.29
N LEU A 245 -2.15 -10.62 2.81
CA LEU A 245 -1.86 -11.40 4.03
C LEU A 245 -1.75 -10.49 5.23
N SER A 246 -2.51 -10.78 6.28
CA SER A 246 -2.46 -10.08 7.56
C SER A 246 -3.12 -10.94 8.66
N ARG A 247 -3.40 -10.35 9.81
CA ARG A 247 -4.16 -10.94 10.91
C ARG A 247 -4.97 -9.88 11.66
N ILE A 248 -6.05 -10.29 12.29
CA ILE A 248 -6.77 -9.44 13.25
C ILE A 248 -5.98 -9.41 14.55
N ILE A 249 -5.66 -8.22 15.05
CA ILE A 249 -4.95 -8.03 16.32
C ILE A 249 -5.96 -8.12 17.46
N PRO A 250 -5.78 -9.05 18.41
CA PRO A 250 -6.68 -9.19 19.55
C PRO A 250 -6.55 -8.03 20.54
N GLY A 251 -7.61 -7.79 21.31
CA GLY A 251 -7.63 -6.85 22.42
C GLY A 251 -7.85 -5.38 21.99
N GLU A 252 -7.95 -4.52 22.98
CA GLU A 252 -8.19 -3.09 22.78
C GLU A 252 -6.90 -2.34 22.42
N CYS A 253 -7.06 -1.20 21.75
CA CYS A 253 -5.93 -0.32 21.44
C CYS A 253 -5.78 0.74 22.54
N ALA A 254 -4.53 1.08 22.88
CA ALA A 254 -4.23 2.16 23.83
C ALA A 254 -4.71 3.55 23.36
N CYS A 255 -4.95 3.72 22.04
CA CYS A 255 -5.56 4.96 21.52
C CYS A 255 -7.01 5.19 21.97
N GLY A 256 -7.64 4.21 22.64
CA GLY A 256 -9.01 4.28 23.15
C GLY A 256 -10.10 3.95 22.14
N SER A 257 -9.77 3.78 20.86
CA SER A 257 -10.73 3.38 19.82
C SER A 257 -11.26 1.97 20.07
N LYS A 258 -12.56 1.77 19.79
CA LYS A 258 -13.23 0.46 19.83
C LYS A 258 -13.24 -0.27 18.48
N PHE A 259 -12.86 0.41 17.41
CA PHE A 259 -12.73 -0.24 16.10
C PHE A 259 -11.66 -1.34 16.14
N PRO A 260 -11.94 -2.52 15.57
CA PRO A 260 -10.99 -3.62 15.53
C PRO A 260 -9.73 -3.24 14.72
N ARG A 261 -8.66 -4.03 14.91
CA ARG A 261 -7.39 -3.75 14.27
C ARG A 261 -6.93 -4.90 13.40
N LEU A 262 -6.46 -4.54 12.22
CA LEU A 262 -5.70 -5.39 11.31
C LEU A 262 -4.20 -5.10 11.49
N ASP A 263 -3.36 -6.11 11.45
CA ASP A 263 -1.90 -5.92 11.43
C ASP A 263 -1.46 -5.31 10.09
N ILE A 264 -0.20 -4.94 9.97
CA ILE A 264 0.36 -4.48 8.70
C ILE A 264 0.15 -5.53 7.61
N ILE A 265 0.08 -5.09 6.35
CA ILE A 265 0.04 -6.03 5.23
C ILE A 265 1.40 -6.69 5.06
N MET A 266 1.46 -8.00 5.32
CA MET A 266 2.69 -8.78 5.36
C MET A 266 3.14 -9.25 3.97
N GLY A 267 2.24 -9.24 2.99
CA GLY A 267 2.49 -9.70 1.63
C GLY A 267 1.19 -10.02 0.92
N ARG A 268 1.32 -10.72 -0.22
CA ARG A 268 0.17 -11.20 -1.00
C ARG A 268 0.34 -12.67 -1.35
N THR A 269 -0.76 -13.41 -1.38
CA THR A 269 -0.77 -14.83 -1.77
C THR A 269 -0.47 -15.03 -3.26
N ASP A 270 -0.78 -14.04 -4.09
CA ASP A 270 -0.55 -14.04 -5.54
C ASP A 270 0.82 -13.47 -5.96
N ASP A 271 1.63 -12.93 -5.03
CA ASP A 271 2.99 -12.48 -5.27
C ASP A 271 4.05 -13.61 -5.17
N MET A 272 3.61 -14.85 -4.96
CA MET A 272 4.50 -15.99 -4.81
C MET A 272 5.28 -16.27 -6.10
N MET A 273 6.59 -16.28 -5.99
CA MET A 273 7.53 -16.62 -7.07
C MET A 273 8.02 -18.05 -6.89
N LYS A 274 8.00 -18.86 -7.94
CA LYS A 274 8.64 -20.18 -7.91
C LYS A 274 10.02 -20.10 -8.54
N ILE A 275 11.08 -20.26 -7.75
CA ILE A 275 12.48 -20.16 -8.17
C ILE A 275 13.20 -21.47 -7.87
N LYS A 276 13.69 -22.15 -8.88
CA LYS A 276 14.40 -23.46 -8.74
C LYS A 276 13.60 -24.47 -7.89
N GLY A 277 12.27 -24.47 -8.00
CA GLY A 277 11.38 -25.35 -7.24
C GLY A 277 11.02 -24.86 -5.83
N VAL A 278 11.60 -23.76 -5.36
CA VAL A 278 11.30 -23.15 -4.06
C VAL A 278 10.24 -22.06 -4.23
N ASN A 279 9.24 -22.04 -3.36
CA ASN A 279 8.25 -20.96 -3.28
C ASN A 279 8.85 -19.80 -2.47
N VAL A 280 8.90 -18.63 -3.07
CA VAL A 280 9.52 -17.42 -2.49
C VAL A 280 8.53 -16.27 -2.54
N PHE A 281 8.37 -15.57 -1.45
CA PHE A 281 7.61 -14.34 -1.39
C PHE A 281 8.57 -13.13 -1.34
N PRO A 282 8.29 -12.03 -2.06
CA PRO A 282 9.09 -10.80 -1.99
C PRO A 282 9.28 -10.30 -0.55
N SER A 283 8.26 -10.51 0.29
CA SER A 283 8.29 -10.16 1.70
C SER A 283 9.39 -10.84 2.51
N GLN A 284 9.69 -12.11 2.19
CA GLN A 284 10.77 -12.84 2.87
C GLN A 284 12.15 -12.25 2.51
N ILE A 285 12.33 -11.84 1.24
CA ILE A 285 13.56 -11.15 0.82
C ILE A 285 13.68 -9.81 1.55
N GLU A 286 12.61 -9.02 1.60
CA GLU A 286 12.60 -7.72 2.28
C GLU A 286 12.92 -7.83 3.77
N GLU A 287 12.37 -8.84 4.44
CA GLU A 287 12.68 -9.11 5.85
C GLU A 287 14.17 -9.42 6.06
N ILE A 288 14.75 -10.24 5.18
CA ILE A 288 16.19 -10.54 5.22
C ILE A 288 17.01 -9.27 4.99
N LEU A 289 16.68 -8.48 3.97
CA LEU A 289 17.36 -7.22 3.68
C LEU A 289 17.24 -6.23 4.84
N GLY A 290 16.10 -6.23 5.53
CA GLY A 290 15.86 -5.41 6.72
C GLY A 290 16.86 -5.62 7.87
N THR A 291 17.49 -6.80 7.94
CA THR A 291 18.48 -7.13 8.99
C THR A 291 19.87 -6.53 8.77
N PHE A 292 20.14 -5.96 7.60
CA PHE A 292 21.43 -5.36 7.27
C PHE A 292 21.35 -3.83 7.43
N GLU A 293 22.09 -3.27 8.39
CA GLU A 293 22.07 -1.81 8.65
C GLU A 293 22.67 -1.01 7.49
N GLU A 294 23.62 -1.60 6.77
CA GLU A 294 24.35 -0.98 5.67
C GLU A 294 23.52 -0.78 4.39
N ILE A 295 22.32 -1.40 4.30
CA ILE A 295 21.44 -1.31 3.13
C ILE A 295 20.43 -0.17 3.34
N SER A 296 20.15 0.59 2.29
CA SER A 296 19.06 1.57 2.26
C SER A 296 17.68 0.89 2.21
N SER A 297 16.62 1.69 2.12
CA SER A 297 15.25 1.19 1.93
C SER A 297 14.98 0.66 0.52
N GLU A 298 15.90 0.88 -0.43
CA GLU A 298 15.65 0.60 -1.84
C GLU A 298 16.33 -0.69 -2.30
N TYR A 299 15.50 -1.55 -2.89
CA TYR A 299 15.94 -2.81 -3.49
C TYR A 299 15.06 -3.15 -4.71
N GLN A 300 15.59 -4.03 -5.58
CA GLN A 300 14.85 -4.58 -6.71
C GLN A 300 15.20 -6.05 -6.90
N ILE A 301 14.19 -6.88 -7.12
CA ILE A 301 14.31 -8.30 -7.45
C ILE A 301 14.04 -8.45 -8.94
N ARG A 302 14.98 -9.07 -9.67
CA ARG A 302 14.78 -9.46 -11.08
C ARG A 302 14.87 -10.96 -11.22
N ILE A 303 13.89 -11.55 -11.89
CA ILE A 303 13.82 -12.96 -12.18
C ILE A 303 13.99 -13.14 -13.69
N SER A 304 14.92 -13.97 -14.09
CA SER A 304 15.18 -14.26 -15.50
C SER A 304 15.42 -15.75 -15.70
N HIS A 305 15.23 -16.21 -16.92
CA HIS A 305 15.59 -17.56 -17.33
C HIS A 305 16.93 -17.52 -18.07
N LEU A 306 17.98 -18.08 -17.48
CA LEU A 306 19.34 -18.07 -18.04
C LEU A 306 19.84 -19.51 -18.10
N ASP A 307 20.31 -19.93 -19.26
CA ASP A 307 20.87 -21.27 -19.49
C ASP A 307 19.97 -22.41 -18.99
N GLY A 308 18.65 -22.29 -19.25
CA GLY A 308 17.68 -23.30 -18.84
C GLY A 308 17.36 -23.31 -17.36
N LYS A 309 17.76 -22.29 -16.58
CA LYS A 309 17.53 -22.21 -15.14
C LYS A 309 17.00 -20.84 -14.74
N ASP A 310 16.02 -20.85 -13.81
CA ASP A 310 15.54 -19.63 -13.16
C ASP A 310 16.67 -19.02 -12.33
N THR A 311 16.91 -17.74 -12.55
CA THR A 311 17.92 -16.96 -11.84
C THR A 311 17.27 -15.74 -11.19
N MET A 312 17.46 -15.60 -9.88
CA MET A 312 17.05 -14.39 -9.15
C MET A 312 18.26 -13.49 -8.94
N ARG A 313 18.13 -12.22 -9.33
CA ARG A 313 19.06 -11.14 -8.99
C ARG A 313 18.40 -10.18 -8.02
N ILE A 314 19.12 -9.85 -6.96
CA ILE A 314 18.67 -8.88 -5.95
C ILE A 314 19.62 -7.69 -6.02
N TYR A 315 19.10 -6.53 -6.38
CA TYR A 315 19.84 -5.28 -6.36
C TYR A 315 19.46 -4.54 -5.08
N VAL A 316 20.44 -4.03 -4.35
CA VAL A 316 20.25 -3.26 -3.11
C VAL A 316 21.13 -2.03 -3.11
N GLU A 317 20.61 -0.92 -2.61
CA GLU A 317 21.42 0.29 -2.40
C GLU A 317 22.07 0.26 -1.02
N SER A 318 23.36 0.62 -0.93
CA SER A 318 24.09 0.74 0.32
C SER A 318 24.25 2.20 0.73
N THR A 319 24.12 2.46 2.05
CA THR A 319 24.22 3.80 2.65
C THR A 319 25.60 4.12 3.25
N GLY A 320 26.53 3.19 3.20
CA GLY A 320 27.83 3.33 3.87
C GLY A 320 29.03 3.10 2.97
N ASP A 321 30.21 3.43 3.49
CA ASP A 321 31.50 3.02 2.93
C ASP A 321 31.75 1.54 3.32
N VAL A 322 31.25 0.63 2.50
CA VAL A 322 31.31 -0.81 2.76
C VAL A 322 31.87 -1.55 1.54
N ASP A 323 32.48 -2.69 1.79
CA ASP A 323 32.87 -3.61 0.70
C ASP A 323 31.61 -4.22 0.07
N PHE A 324 31.28 -3.78 -1.14
CA PHE A 324 30.12 -4.27 -1.91
C PHE A 324 30.17 -5.76 -2.19
N ALA A 325 31.37 -6.32 -2.35
CA ALA A 325 31.54 -7.75 -2.62
C ALA A 325 31.25 -8.56 -1.35
N ASP A 326 31.75 -8.13 -0.20
CA ASP A 326 31.46 -8.79 1.09
C ASP A 326 29.98 -8.68 1.45
N LEU A 327 29.39 -7.49 1.35
CA LEU A 327 27.98 -7.29 1.63
C LEU A 327 27.07 -8.13 0.71
N SER A 328 27.39 -8.20 -0.61
CA SER A 328 26.69 -9.06 -1.55
C SER A 328 26.75 -10.54 -1.15
N ARG A 329 27.92 -11.00 -0.71
CA ARG A 329 28.12 -12.39 -0.24
C ARG A 329 27.28 -12.68 0.99
N ARG A 330 27.35 -11.80 2.03
CA ARG A 330 26.58 -11.96 3.28
C ARG A 330 25.07 -12.02 3.04
N ILE A 331 24.55 -11.15 2.17
CA ILE A 331 23.13 -11.16 1.81
C ILE A 331 22.78 -12.48 1.11
N ALA A 332 23.58 -12.93 0.13
CA ALA A 332 23.32 -14.17 -0.59
C ALA A 332 23.32 -15.39 0.34
N GLU A 333 24.22 -15.43 1.32
CA GLU A 333 24.30 -16.47 2.35
C GLU A 333 23.06 -16.46 3.26
N GLN A 334 22.58 -15.31 3.70
CA GLN A 334 21.36 -15.18 4.49
C GLN A 334 20.11 -15.63 3.72
N VAL A 335 19.98 -15.26 2.45
CA VAL A 335 18.89 -15.73 1.60
C VAL A 335 18.96 -17.25 1.43
N LYS A 336 20.15 -17.81 1.18
CA LYS A 336 20.33 -19.26 1.10
C LYS A 336 19.94 -19.97 2.38
N SER A 337 20.34 -19.43 3.54
CA SER A 337 20.05 -20.02 4.85
C SER A 337 18.57 -20.03 5.19
N ARG A 338 17.85 -18.94 4.89
CA ARG A 338 16.45 -18.76 5.29
C ARG A 338 15.44 -19.28 4.24
N ILE A 339 15.80 -19.23 2.95
CA ILE A 339 14.86 -19.54 1.84
C ILE A 339 15.26 -20.82 1.10
N GLY A 340 16.53 -21.20 1.13
CA GLY A 340 17.00 -22.48 0.55
C GLY A 340 17.59 -22.41 -0.86
N PHE A 341 17.81 -21.21 -1.44
CA PHE A 341 18.54 -21.03 -2.70
C PHE A 341 19.48 -19.83 -2.65
N THR A 342 20.50 -19.81 -3.51
CA THR A 342 21.46 -18.71 -3.59
C THR A 342 21.09 -17.77 -4.72
N PRO A 343 20.71 -16.51 -4.44
CA PRO A 343 20.53 -15.47 -5.45
C PRO A 343 21.87 -14.88 -5.91
N ILE A 344 21.84 -14.13 -7.00
CA ILE A 344 22.92 -13.21 -7.36
C ILE A 344 22.58 -11.87 -6.72
N VAL A 345 23.42 -11.40 -5.80
CA VAL A 345 23.22 -10.10 -5.15
C VAL A 345 24.17 -9.06 -5.75
N LYS A 346 23.67 -7.87 -6.02
CA LYS A 346 24.43 -6.69 -6.46
C LYS A 346 24.15 -5.53 -5.56
N VAL A 347 25.15 -5.11 -4.81
CA VAL A 347 25.12 -3.86 -4.05
C VAL A 347 25.50 -2.72 -5.00
N VAL A 348 24.76 -1.62 -4.92
CA VAL A 348 24.96 -0.40 -5.71
C VAL A 348 24.92 0.83 -4.81
N GLU A 349 25.36 1.96 -5.33
CA GLU A 349 25.31 3.25 -4.60
C GLU A 349 23.87 3.74 -4.45
N VAL A 350 23.63 4.58 -3.44
CA VAL A 350 22.32 5.23 -3.23
C VAL A 350 21.95 6.10 -4.43
N GLY A 351 20.73 5.96 -4.90
CA GLY A 351 20.19 6.69 -6.06
C GLY A 351 20.38 6.00 -7.40
N VAL A 352 21.02 4.83 -7.45
CA VAL A 352 21.18 4.05 -8.69
C VAL A 352 19.88 3.33 -9.09
N LEU A 353 19.13 2.83 -8.12
CA LEU A 353 17.83 2.21 -8.40
C LEU A 353 16.78 3.27 -8.74
N PRO A 354 15.89 2.98 -9.70
CA PRO A 354 14.91 3.96 -10.15
C PRO A 354 13.93 4.31 -9.04
N ARG A 355 13.65 5.60 -8.90
CA ARG A 355 12.57 6.12 -8.05
C ARG A 355 11.30 6.26 -8.88
N SER A 356 10.14 6.02 -8.28
CA SER A 356 8.86 6.10 -8.95
C SER A 356 8.00 7.24 -8.40
N MET A 357 7.35 7.97 -9.31
CA MET A 357 6.32 8.96 -8.96
C MET A 357 4.94 8.32 -8.72
N LYS A 358 4.86 7.00 -8.90
CA LYS A 358 3.64 6.19 -8.69
C LYS A 358 3.99 5.04 -7.75
N LYS A 359 3.73 3.81 -8.15
CA LYS A 359 4.15 2.60 -7.43
C LYS A 359 5.49 2.10 -7.96
N THR A 360 6.39 1.69 -7.09
CA THR A 360 7.67 1.09 -7.48
C THR A 360 7.49 -0.40 -7.74
N ALA A 361 7.86 -0.86 -8.94
CA ALA A 361 7.95 -2.29 -9.23
C ALA A 361 9.21 -2.86 -8.58
N ARG A 362 9.07 -3.44 -7.38
CA ARG A 362 10.19 -4.07 -6.67
C ARG A 362 10.53 -5.46 -7.21
N VAL A 363 9.61 -6.11 -7.88
CA VAL A 363 9.80 -7.40 -8.54
C VAL A 363 9.58 -7.23 -10.04
N ILE A 364 10.56 -7.65 -10.83
CA ILE A 364 10.51 -7.67 -12.29
C ILE A 364 10.75 -9.11 -12.72
N ASP A 365 9.72 -9.76 -13.22
CA ASP A 365 9.80 -11.12 -13.76
C ASP A 365 9.97 -11.06 -15.29
N GLU A 366 11.19 -11.30 -15.74
CA GLU A 366 11.58 -11.24 -17.15
C GLU A 366 11.40 -12.59 -17.86
N ARG A 367 10.89 -13.63 -17.18
CA ARG A 367 10.71 -14.97 -17.75
C ARG A 367 9.59 -15.06 -18.79
N PHE A 368 8.66 -14.13 -18.73
CA PHE A 368 7.45 -14.12 -19.56
C PHE A 368 7.40 -12.92 -20.53
N ASN A 369 8.52 -12.22 -20.68
CA ASN A 369 8.68 -11.10 -21.63
C ASN A 369 9.35 -11.56 -22.92
#